data_70b7ecb6bbd074f29dd9ed0286657e21
#
_entry.id   70b7ecb6bbd074f29dd9ed0286657e21
#
_cell.length_a   1.000
_cell.length_b   1.000
_cell.length_c   1.000
_cell.angle_alpha   90.00
_cell.angle_beta   90.00
_cell.angle_gamma   90.00
#
_symmetry.space_group_name_H-M   'P 1'
#
loop_
_entity.id
_entity.type
_entity.pdbx_description
1 polymer ?
#
loop_
_entity_poly.entity_id
_entity_poly.type
_entity_poly.pdbx_seq_one_letter_code
_entity_poly.pdbx_strand_id
1 'polypeptide(L)'
;IRDRDTKELKVPVEADSYIPRIVFTNNDDQLAVMTLNRHQNVFNMYYANPKSGVFRLILRDENKAYVDSEWLNSIHFYANSFSYVNEQDGYAHIYLYSPTGVMQRQVTKGNWDVTAFLGYDEATKTVYYESAEESPIRRAIYKIDAKGVKTKLSTQEGTNNATFSDNFAYY
;
A
#
# COMPACT_ATOMS: atom_id res chain seq x y z
N ILE A 1 0.86 6.07 30.51
CA ILE A 1 2.30 6.15 30.19
C ILE A 1 3.04 6.26 31.53
N ARG A 2 3.52 5.13 32.04
CA ARG A 2 4.18 5.06 33.34
C ARG A 2 5.70 5.15 33.28
N ASP A 3 6.31 4.90 32.13
CA ASP A 3 7.75 5.02 31.94
C ASP A 3 8.05 6.18 31.01
N ARG A 4 8.88 7.11 31.48
CA ARG A 4 9.35 8.28 30.70
C ARG A 4 10.65 8.00 29.95
N ASP A 5 11.08 6.75 29.89
CA ASP A 5 12.29 6.38 29.19
C ASP A 5 12.07 6.48 27.68
N THR A 6 12.81 7.37 27.08
CA THR A 6 12.82 7.57 25.62
C THR A 6 13.92 6.71 25.02
N LYS A 7 13.56 5.88 24.05
CA LYS A 7 14.51 5.10 23.29
C LYS A 7 14.63 5.64 21.86
N GLU A 8 15.82 6.01 21.47
CA GLU A 8 16.12 6.37 20.09
C GLU A 8 16.25 5.11 19.23
N LEU A 9 15.53 5.07 18.11
CA LEU A 9 15.64 4.02 17.10
C LEU A 9 16.52 4.54 15.96
N LYS A 10 17.65 3.88 15.69
CA LYS A 10 18.53 4.21 14.59
C LYS A 10 18.01 3.61 13.30
N VAL A 11 17.24 4.39 12.54
CA VAL A 11 16.71 3.98 11.23
C VAL A 11 17.88 3.77 10.26
N PRO A 12 17.93 2.64 9.52
CA PRO A 12 18.99 2.36 8.56
C PRO A 12 18.79 3.16 7.26
N VAL A 13 19.10 4.44 7.29
CA VAL A 13 18.98 5.37 6.16
C VAL A 13 20.34 5.98 5.83
N GLU A 14 20.54 6.32 4.56
CA GLU A 14 21.66 7.14 4.13
C GLU A 14 21.47 8.60 4.57
N ALA A 15 22.55 9.37 4.60
CA ALA A 15 22.46 10.81 4.79
C ALA A 15 21.52 11.43 3.74
N ASP A 16 20.76 12.45 4.14
CA ASP A 16 19.77 13.15 3.29
C ASP A 16 18.57 12.30 2.80
N SER A 17 18.30 11.16 3.44
CA SER A 17 17.10 10.37 3.18
C SER A 17 15.89 10.93 3.94
N TYR A 18 14.70 10.58 3.46
CA TYR A 18 13.43 10.94 4.08
C TYR A 18 12.83 9.74 4.83
N ILE A 19 12.09 10.03 5.89
CA ILE A 19 11.19 9.10 6.57
C ILE A 19 9.76 9.61 6.35
N PRO A 20 9.16 9.33 5.19
CA PRO A 20 7.86 9.91 4.84
C PRO A 20 6.74 9.38 5.74
N ARG A 21 6.90 8.18 6.30
CA ARG A 21 5.80 7.55 7.03
C ARG A 21 6.29 6.55 8.07
N ILE A 22 5.60 6.52 9.21
CA ILE A 22 5.71 5.51 10.25
C ILE A 22 4.29 5.04 10.56
N VAL A 23 4.06 3.74 10.54
CA VAL A 23 2.73 3.15 10.72
C VAL A 23 2.79 1.98 11.70
N PHE A 24 1.82 1.89 12.60
CA PHE A 24 1.64 0.70 13.40
C PHE A 24 1.16 -0.46 12.51
N THR A 25 1.75 -1.62 12.72
CA THR A 25 1.28 -2.86 12.08
C THR A 25 0.25 -3.54 12.98
N ASN A 26 -0.29 -4.68 12.54
CA ASN A 26 -1.16 -5.51 13.39
C ASN A 26 -0.39 -6.35 14.44
N ASN A 27 0.89 -6.05 14.66
CA ASN A 27 1.74 -6.70 15.65
C ASN A 27 2.35 -5.63 16.55
N ASP A 28 2.07 -5.69 17.85
CA ASP A 28 2.52 -4.72 18.86
C ASP A 28 4.04 -4.59 18.98
N ASP A 29 4.79 -5.61 18.54
CA ASP A 29 6.25 -5.60 18.53
C ASP A 29 6.84 -5.15 17.18
N GLN A 30 6.00 -4.62 16.27
CA GLN A 30 6.42 -4.20 14.94
C GLN A 30 5.86 -2.83 14.56
N LEU A 31 6.77 -1.94 14.25
CA LEU A 31 6.48 -0.63 13.68
C LEU A 31 6.98 -0.61 12.23
N ALA A 32 6.13 -0.30 11.27
CA ALA A 32 6.56 -0.11 9.89
C ALA A 32 7.17 1.28 9.73
N VAL A 33 8.43 1.34 9.34
CA VAL A 33 9.17 2.58 9.06
C VAL A 33 9.49 2.60 7.57
N MET A 34 9.00 3.62 6.90
CA MET A 34 9.17 3.83 5.46
C MET A 34 10.24 4.87 5.21
N THR A 35 11.10 4.63 4.24
CA THR A 35 12.19 5.52 3.89
C THR A 35 12.25 5.74 2.39
N LEU A 36 12.65 6.94 1.98
CA LEU A 36 12.96 7.29 0.60
C LEU A 36 14.35 7.91 0.56
N ASN A 37 15.14 7.54 -0.44
CA ASN A 37 16.41 8.22 -0.67
C ASN A 37 16.18 9.66 -1.19
N ARG A 38 17.25 10.47 -1.26
CA ARG A 38 17.18 11.88 -1.69
C ARG A 38 16.54 12.06 -3.08
N HIS A 39 16.80 11.15 -4.00
CA HIS A 39 16.25 11.17 -5.35
C HIS A 39 14.81 10.62 -5.44
N GLN A 40 14.28 10.11 -4.34
CA GLN A 40 12.93 9.51 -4.25
C GLN A 40 12.69 8.37 -5.25
N ASN A 41 13.74 7.71 -5.68
CA ASN A 41 13.65 6.60 -6.62
C ASN A 41 13.92 5.23 -5.98
N VAL A 42 14.25 5.21 -4.68
CA VAL A 42 14.40 4.00 -3.87
C VAL A 42 13.57 4.13 -2.60
N PHE A 43 12.55 3.31 -2.51
CA PHE A 43 11.70 3.16 -1.34
C PHE A 43 12.09 1.89 -0.58
N ASN A 44 12.20 1.99 0.73
CA ASN A 44 12.34 0.82 1.60
C ASN A 44 11.31 0.89 2.73
N MET A 45 10.72 -0.25 3.06
CA MET A 45 9.90 -0.42 4.24
C MET A 45 10.58 -1.42 5.18
N TYR A 46 10.80 -1.00 6.40
CA TYR A 46 11.37 -1.81 7.47
C TYR A 46 10.33 -2.11 8.53
N TYR A 47 10.42 -3.31 9.12
CA TYR A 47 9.85 -3.52 10.44
C TYR A 47 10.90 -3.22 11.49
N ALA A 48 10.57 -2.31 12.40
CA ALA A 48 11.35 -1.96 13.57
C ALA A 48 10.71 -2.59 14.81
N ASN A 49 11.48 -3.29 15.62
CA ASN A 49 11.04 -3.72 16.93
C ASN A 49 11.35 -2.58 17.94
N PRO A 50 10.34 -1.94 18.53
CA PRO A 50 10.55 -0.80 19.42
C PRO A 50 11.29 -1.16 20.73
N LYS A 51 11.22 -2.43 21.15
CA LYS A 51 11.88 -2.91 22.37
C LYS A 51 13.37 -3.18 22.15
N SER A 52 13.71 -3.93 21.10
CA SER A 52 15.09 -4.28 20.79
C SER A 52 15.83 -3.21 19.97
N GLY A 53 15.12 -2.42 19.18
CA GLY A 53 15.69 -1.47 18.23
C GLY A 53 16.20 -2.10 16.94
N VAL A 54 15.86 -3.38 16.69
CA VAL A 54 16.26 -4.10 15.47
C VAL A 54 15.34 -3.73 14.33
N PHE A 55 15.95 -3.46 13.16
CA PHE A 55 15.26 -3.22 11.89
C PHE A 55 15.44 -4.41 10.95
N ARG A 56 14.36 -4.77 10.26
CA ARG A 56 14.37 -5.77 9.20
C ARG A 56 13.76 -5.19 7.94
N LEU A 57 14.49 -5.20 6.83
CA LEU A 57 13.96 -4.81 5.52
C LEU A 57 12.86 -5.81 5.10
N ILE A 58 11.68 -5.29 4.77
CA ILE A 58 10.51 -6.07 4.37
C ILE A 58 10.21 -5.88 2.90
N LEU A 59 10.27 -4.64 2.42
CA LEU A 59 9.99 -4.32 1.03
C LEU A 59 10.98 -3.28 0.54
N ARG A 60 11.46 -3.46 -0.69
CA ARG A 60 12.20 -2.48 -1.45
C ARG A 60 11.50 -2.30 -2.80
N ASP A 61 11.23 -1.06 -3.15
CA ASP A 61 10.74 -0.66 -4.45
C ASP A 61 11.71 0.35 -5.06
N GLU A 62 12.01 0.19 -6.33
CA GLU A 62 12.99 1.00 -7.03
C GLU A 62 12.49 1.33 -8.45
N ASN A 63 12.44 2.60 -8.77
CA ASN A 63 12.00 3.09 -10.06
C ASN A 63 13.13 3.88 -10.72
N LYS A 64 13.25 3.81 -12.04
CA LYS A 64 14.26 4.57 -12.81
C LYS A 64 14.07 6.08 -12.71
N ALA A 65 12.82 6.53 -12.56
CA ALA A 65 12.48 7.94 -12.43
C ALA A 65 12.28 8.30 -10.95
N TYR A 66 11.16 7.94 -10.36
CA TYR A 66 10.84 8.17 -8.95
C TYR A 66 9.77 7.17 -8.50
N VAL A 67 9.71 6.91 -7.20
CA VAL A 67 8.60 6.20 -6.56
C VAL A 67 7.59 7.24 -6.12
N ASP A 68 6.35 7.15 -6.59
CA ASP A 68 5.31 8.09 -6.19
C ASP A 68 4.97 7.91 -4.71
N SER A 69 5.27 8.94 -3.93
CA SER A 69 5.05 8.94 -2.48
C SER A 69 3.56 8.89 -2.09
N GLU A 70 2.65 9.26 -2.99
CA GLU A 70 1.20 9.15 -2.76
C GLU A 70 0.79 7.69 -2.55
N TRP A 71 1.41 6.76 -3.27
CA TRP A 71 1.14 5.33 -3.14
C TRP A 71 1.56 4.73 -1.81
N LEU A 72 2.40 5.39 -1.02
CA LEU A 72 2.70 4.94 0.35
C LEU A 72 1.45 4.95 1.23
N ASN A 73 0.42 5.73 0.86
CA ASN A 73 -0.87 5.74 1.53
C ASN A 73 -1.69 4.47 1.25
N SER A 74 -1.37 3.71 0.22
CA SER A 74 -2.02 2.42 -0.09
C SER A 74 -1.49 1.24 0.73
N ILE A 75 -0.44 1.47 1.55
CA ILE A 75 0.12 0.45 2.43
C ILE A 75 -0.77 0.34 3.66
N HIS A 76 -1.57 -0.72 3.70
CA HIS A 76 -2.42 -1.09 4.84
C HIS A 76 -2.07 -2.50 5.29
N PHE A 77 -1.97 -2.68 6.60
CA PHE A 77 -1.64 -3.97 7.21
C PHE A 77 -2.92 -4.72 7.60
N TYR A 78 -2.96 -6.00 7.25
CA TYR A 78 -4.02 -6.96 7.56
C TYR A 78 -3.45 -8.11 8.38
N ALA A 79 -4.26 -9.06 8.81
CA ALA A 79 -3.79 -10.18 9.64
C ALA A 79 -2.73 -11.03 8.93
N ASN A 80 -2.89 -11.29 7.62
CA ASN A 80 -2.03 -12.20 6.85
C ASN A 80 -1.38 -11.57 5.61
N SER A 81 -1.52 -10.25 5.45
CA SER A 81 -1.01 -9.54 4.27
C SER A 81 -0.84 -8.04 4.54
N PHE A 82 -0.24 -7.34 3.59
CA PHE A 82 -0.39 -5.90 3.43
C PHE A 82 -0.59 -5.57 1.95
N SER A 83 -1.30 -4.46 1.69
CA SER A 83 -1.49 -3.93 0.34
C SER A 83 -0.40 -2.92 0.01
N TYR A 84 -0.10 -2.77 -1.27
CA TYR A 84 0.70 -1.69 -1.81
C TYR A 84 0.36 -1.48 -3.27
N VAL A 85 0.15 -0.23 -3.68
CA VAL A 85 0.05 0.17 -5.09
C VAL A 85 1.43 0.64 -5.52
N ASN A 86 1.95 0.08 -6.61
CA ASN A 86 3.21 0.50 -7.20
C ASN A 86 3.19 0.34 -8.73
N GLU A 87 4.23 0.84 -9.37
CA GLU A 87 4.37 0.92 -10.84
C GLU A 87 5.42 -0.05 -11.39
N GLN A 88 5.67 -1.17 -10.71
CA GLN A 88 6.75 -2.10 -11.09
C GLN A 88 6.58 -2.75 -12.47
N ASP A 89 5.38 -2.76 -13.04
CA ASP A 89 5.09 -3.26 -14.38
C ASP A 89 4.78 -2.13 -15.40
N GLY A 90 5.04 -0.87 -15.03
CA GLY A 90 4.91 0.32 -15.87
C GLY A 90 3.61 1.10 -15.72
N TYR A 91 2.67 0.59 -14.92
CA TYR A 91 1.41 1.24 -14.56
C TYR A 91 1.15 1.06 -13.06
N ALA A 92 0.36 1.96 -12.46
CA ALA A 92 -0.02 1.84 -11.06
C ALA A 92 -1.00 0.67 -10.86
N HIS A 93 -0.54 -0.38 -10.19
CA HIS A 93 -1.34 -1.57 -9.91
C HIS A 93 -1.28 -1.97 -8.44
N ILE A 94 -2.32 -2.70 -7.99
CA ILE A 94 -2.48 -3.16 -6.62
C ILE A 94 -1.80 -4.52 -6.45
N TYR A 95 -0.96 -4.62 -5.42
CA TYR A 95 -0.28 -5.84 -5.02
C TYR A 95 -0.59 -6.16 -3.56
N LEU A 96 -0.73 -7.45 -3.26
CA LEU A 96 -0.80 -7.99 -1.92
C LEU A 96 0.48 -8.75 -1.60
N TYR A 97 1.05 -8.44 -0.45
CA TYR A 97 2.27 -9.05 0.07
C TYR A 97 2.00 -9.78 1.36
N SER A 98 2.76 -10.84 1.63
CA SER A 98 2.78 -11.47 2.96
C SER A 98 3.37 -10.52 4.01
N PRO A 99 3.16 -10.78 5.31
CA PRO A 99 3.82 -10.01 6.36
C PRO A 99 5.36 -10.05 6.31
N THR A 100 5.93 -10.99 5.55
CA THR A 100 7.39 -11.09 5.36
C THR A 100 7.91 -10.37 4.12
N GLY A 101 7.03 -9.70 3.35
CA GLY A 101 7.39 -8.94 2.14
C GLY A 101 7.42 -9.76 0.85
N VAL A 102 6.94 -11.01 0.88
CA VAL A 102 6.82 -11.81 -0.35
C VAL A 102 5.53 -11.46 -1.06
N MET A 103 5.60 -11.12 -2.35
CA MET A 103 4.42 -10.86 -3.17
C MET A 103 3.56 -12.11 -3.26
N GLN A 104 2.32 -12.01 -2.80
CA GLN A 104 1.32 -13.08 -2.85
C GLN A 104 0.47 -13.01 -4.10
N ARG A 105 0.10 -11.79 -4.51
CA ARG A 105 -0.81 -11.57 -5.63
C ARG A 105 -0.64 -10.19 -6.25
N GLN A 106 -0.54 -10.11 -7.57
CA GLN A 106 -0.87 -8.92 -8.34
C GLN A 106 -2.38 -8.94 -8.57
N VAL A 107 -3.11 -7.96 -8.02
CA VAL A 107 -4.58 -7.93 -8.06
C VAL A 107 -5.07 -7.34 -9.37
N THR A 108 -4.49 -6.22 -9.79
CA THR A 108 -4.84 -5.52 -11.04
C THR A 108 -3.70 -5.62 -12.04
N LYS A 109 -4.03 -5.61 -13.34
CA LYS A 109 -3.06 -5.69 -14.42
C LYS A 109 -3.64 -5.11 -15.72
N GLY A 110 -2.80 -4.46 -16.50
CA GLY A 110 -3.18 -3.90 -17.81
C GLY A 110 -2.38 -2.65 -18.15
N ASN A 111 -2.67 -2.04 -19.31
CA ASN A 111 -2.04 -0.79 -19.74
C ASN A 111 -2.87 0.42 -19.28
N TRP A 112 -3.10 0.51 -17.99
CA TRP A 112 -3.92 1.53 -17.34
C TRP A 112 -3.58 1.60 -15.86
N ASP A 113 -3.90 2.74 -15.23
CA ASP A 113 -3.58 2.99 -13.84
C ASP A 113 -4.77 2.78 -12.91
N VAL A 114 -4.53 2.16 -11.78
CA VAL A 114 -5.33 2.37 -10.57
C VAL A 114 -5.14 3.83 -10.17
N THR A 115 -6.23 4.52 -9.89
CA THR A 115 -6.20 5.93 -9.49
C THR A 115 -6.49 6.13 -8.01
N ALA A 116 -7.13 5.14 -7.36
CA ALA A 116 -7.25 5.08 -5.91
C ALA A 116 -7.42 3.63 -5.42
N PHE A 117 -6.74 3.30 -4.34
CA PHE A 117 -6.99 2.10 -3.56
C PHE A 117 -8.05 2.40 -2.51
N LEU A 118 -9.21 1.77 -2.60
CA LEU A 118 -10.37 2.05 -1.74
C LEU A 118 -10.48 1.07 -0.56
N GLY A 119 -9.79 -0.09 -0.64
CA GLY A 119 -9.68 -1.02 0.46
C GLY A 119 -9.63 -2.49 0.05
N TYR A 120 -9.36 -3.33 1.05
CA TYR A 120 -9.32 -4.77 0.93
C TYR A 120 -10.11 -5.41 2.07
N ASP A 121 -11.16 -6.11 1.72
CA ASP A 121 -11.91 -6.97 2.65
C ASP A 121 -11.17 -8.31 2.80
N GLU A 122 -10.48 -8.47 3.91
CA GLU A 122 -9.69 -9.68 4.18
C GLU A 122 -10.58 -10.94 4.36
N ALA A 123 -11.82 -10.77 4.83
CA ALA A 123 -12.73 -11.89 5.05
C ALA A 123 -13.18 -12.52 3.73
N THR A 124 -13.53 -11.71 2.75
CA THR A 124 -13.96 -12.15 1.41
C THR A 124 -12.81 -12.19 0.41
N LYS A 125 -11.63 -11.65 0.77
CA LYS A 125 -10.47 -11.43 -0.11
C LYS A 125 -10.80 -10.60 -1.34
N THR A 126 -11.67 -9.60 -1.15
CA THR A 126 -12.15 -8.70 -2.20
C THR A 126 -11.41 -7.36 -2.09
N VAL A 127 -10.86 -6.89 -3.21
CA VAL A 127 -10.21 -5.57 -3.32
C VAL A 127 -11.15 -4.60 -4.02
N TYR A 128 -11.24 -3.38 -3.51
CA TYR A 128 -12.01 -2.28 -4.06
C TYR A 128 -11.06 -1.17 -4.51
N TYR A 129 -11.30 -0.64 -5.71
CA TYR A 129 -10.41 0.38 -6.29
C TYR A 129 -11.13 1.25 -7.31
N GLU A 130 -10.50 2.38 -7.60
CA GLU A 130 -10.85 3.27 -8.71
C GLU A 130 -9.76 3.14 -9.79
N SER A 131 -10.16 3.19 -11.06
CA SER A 131 -9.21 3.15 -12.16
C SER A 131 -9.63 3.96 -13.38
N ALA A 132 -8.63 4.22 -14.22
CA ALA A 132 -8.75 4.84 -15.54
C ALA A 132 -8.85 3.83 -16.68
N GLU A 133 -9.16 2.54 -16.42
CA GLU A 133 -9.06 1.47 -17.41
C GLU A 133 -9.98 1.64 -18.63
N GLU A 134 -11.12 2.31 -18.49
CA GLU A 134 -12.04 2.56 -19.62
C GLU A 134 -11.65 3.81 -20.43
N SER A 135 -11.02 4.77 -19.78
CA SER A 135 -10.64 6.03 -20.43
C SER A 135 -9.67 6.83 -19.54
N PRO A 136 -8.65 7.48 -20.09
CA PRO A 136 -7.73 8.33 -19.33
C PRO A 136 -8.42 9.49 -18.60
N ILE A 137 -9.58 9.95 -19.08
CA ILE A 137 -10.33 11.08 -18.53
C ILE A 137 -11.52 10.66 -17.67
N ARG A 138 -11.76 9.37 -17.48
CA ARG A 138 -12.87 8.84 -16.67
C ARG A 138 -12.31 8.03 -15.50
N ARG A 139 -13.11 8.00 -14.42
CA ARG A 139 -12.82 7.18 -13.25
C ARG A 139 -14.01 6.31 -12.95
N ALA A 140 -13.79 5.03 -12.82
CA ALA A 140 -14.81 4.06 -12.50
C ALA A 140 -14.40 3.22 -11.28
N ILE A 141 -15.39 2.79 -10.52
CA ILE A 141 -15.21 2.02 -9.30
C ILE A 141 -15.38 0.55 -9.61
N TYR A 142 -14.46 -0.26 -9.12
CA TYR A 142 -14.43 -1.71 -9.34
C TYR A 142 -14.19 -2.46 -8.04
N LYS A 143 -14.55 -3.74 -8.07
CA LYS A 143 -14.07 -4.74 -7.14
C LYS A 143 -13.51 -5.95 -7.87
N ILE A 144 -12.53 -6.60 -7.26
CA ILE A 144 -11.98 -7.89 -7.70
C ILE A 144 -12.06 -8.86 -6.53
N ASP A 145 -12.71 -10.00 -6.72
CA ASP A 145 -12.86 -11.03 -5.69
C ASP A 145 -11.62 -11.96 -5.59
N ALA A 146 -11.70 -12.91 -4.66
CA ALA A 146 -10.65 -13.90 -4.42
C ALA A 146 -10.32 -14.74 -5.68
N LYS A 147 -11.29 -14.95 -6.57
CA LYS A 147 -11.15 -15.74 -7.81
C LYS A 147 -10.61 -14.89 -8.96
N GLY A 148 -10.45 -13.57 -8.78
CA GLY A 148 -10.03 -12.65 -9.82
C GLY A 148 -11.18 -12.13 -10.70
N VAL A 149 -12.42 -12.35 -10.29
CA VAL A 149 -13.58 -11.83 -11.03
C VAL A 149 -13.73 -10.35 -10.75
N LYS A 150 -13.60 -9.55 -11.81
CA LYS A 150 -13.77 -8.09 -11.75
C LYS A 150 -15.26 -7.73 -11.96
N THR A 151 -15.75 -6.83 -11.13
CA THR A 151 -17.10 -6.25 -11.23
C THR A 151 -17.01 -4.74 -11.17
N LYS A 152 -17.61 -4.05 -12.13
CA LYS A 152 -17.79 -2.60 -12.08
C LYS A 152 -18.94 -2.27 -11.15
N LEU A 153 -18.71 -1.34 -10.23
CA LEU A 153 -19.72 -0.88 -9.25
C LEU A 153 -20.37 0.45 -9.65
N SER A 154 -19.60 1.36 -10.27
CA SER A 154 -20.14 2.61 -10.76
C SER A 154 -21.04 2.39 -11.99
N THR A 155 -22.22 3.02 -11.98
CA THR A 155 -23.22 2.88 -13.04
C THR A 155 -23.24 4.08 -14.00
N GLN A 156 -22.69 5.21 -13.57
CA GLN A 156 -22.69 6.44 -14.35
C GLN A 156 -21.37 6.61 -15.12
N GLU A 157 -21.46 7.26 -16.27
CA GLU A 157 -20.27 7.72 -17.00
C GLU A 157 -19.65 8.94 -16.30
N GLY A 158 -18.34 9.16 -16.54
CA GLY A 158 -17.61 10.30 -16.01
C GLY A 158 -16.64 9.90 -14.90
N THR A 159 -16.41 10.81 -13.95
CA THR A 159 -15.57 10.59 -12.79
C THR A 159 -16.43 10.18 -11.61
N ASN A 160 -16.22 8.99 -11.11
CA ASN A 160 -16.92 8.42 -9.97
C ASN A 160 -15.95 8.29 -8.81
N ASN A 161 -16.38 8.71 -7.62
CA ASN A 161 -15.67 8.51 -6.36
C ASN A 161 -16.54 7.67 -5.43
N ALA A 162 -15.92 6.87 -4.58
CA ALA A 162 -16.64 6.08 -3.58
C ALA A 162 -15.91 6.07 -2.24
N THR A 163 -16.69 6.05 -1.18
CA THR A 163 -16.23 5.78 0.18
C THR A 163 -16.96 4.55 0.69
N PHE A 164 -16.23 3.60 1.22
CA PHE A 164 -16.79 2.36 1.75
C PHE A 164 -16.87 2.43 3.27
N SER A 165 -17.89 1.76 3.82
CA SER A 165 -17.92 1.47 5.26
C SER A 165 -16.81 0.48 5.63
N ASP A 166 -16.40 0.46 6.92
CA ASP A 166 -15.28 -0.39 7.39
C ASP A 166 -15.45 -1.87 7.07
N ASN A 167 -16.70 -2.35 6.98
CA ASN A 167 -17.04 -3.73 6.64
C ASN A 167 -17.41 -3.92 5.16
N PHE A 168 -17.25 -2.92 4.30
CA PHE A 168 -17.58 -2.92 2.88
C PHE A 168 -19.05 -3.27 2.55
N ALA A 169 -19.96 -3.14 3.52
CA ALA A 169 -21.38 -3.42 3.32
C ALA A 169 -22.10 -2.30 2.57
N TYR A 170 -21.59 -1.07 2.67
CA TYR A 170 -22.18 0.12 2.06
C TYR A 170 -21.11 0.96 1.35
N TYR A 171 -21.51 1.64 0.27
CA TYR A 171 -20.69 2.61 -0.47
C TYR A 171 -21.60 3.63 -1.17
#